data_c67394698cdcc34d5828d6a633cbadc5
#
_entry.id   c67394698cdcc34d5828d6a633cbadc5
#
_cell.length_a   1.000
_cell.length_b   1.000
_cell.length_c   1.000
_cell.angle_alpha   90.00
_cell.angle_beta   90.00
_cell.angle_gamma   90.00
#
_symmetry.space_group_name_H-M   'P 1'
#
loop_
_entity.id
_entity.type
_entity.pdbx_description
1 polymer ?
#
loop_
_entity_poly.entity_id
_entity_poly.type
_entity_poly.pdbx_seq_one_letter_code
_entity_poly.pdbx_strand_id
1 'polypeptide(L)'
;METGKLVVLGSINADHILNIEQFPHPGETVIGKQYKVAFGGKGANQAVAAGRSGAEIAFIACVGADDIGERVRRQLASDRIDTQPIEAIADSTTGVALIFVNAEGENVIGINAGANAAVTPDYLARYRQKVIDADALLMQLESPLETVIAAARLAKQHHTQVILNPAPARELPDELLGMIDMITPNETEAQRLTGIAVDNEADAARAAQALHDKGIATVIITLGSRGVWLSENGNGKRVPGFNVQAVDTIAAGDTFNGALVTALLEGKIMADAVRFAHAAAAIAVTRPGAQPSVPWREEIDAFLQQQG
;
A
#
# COMPACT_ATOMS: atom_id res chain seq x y z
N MET A 1 2.65 -26.45 3.49
CA MET A 1 3.71 -25.72 2.74
C MET A 1 4.11 -24.56 3.62
N GLU A 2 5.39 -24.28 3.76
CA GLU A 2 5.82 -23.06 4.45
C GLU A 2 5.32 -21.85 3.66
N THR A 3 4.79 -20.86 4.35
CA THR A 3 4.36 -19.60 3.74
C THR A 3 5.61 -18.85 3.31
N GLY A 4 5.63 -18.32 2.09
CA GLY A 4 6.75 -17.51 1.62
C GLY A 4 6.95 -16.23 2.46
N LYS A 5 8.18 -15.70 2.48
CA LYS A 5 8.57 -14.53 3.26
C LYS A 5 8.34 -13.24 2.50
N LEU A 6 7.71 -12.27 3.17
CA LEU A 6 7.47 -10.93 2.65
C LEU A 6 8.38 -9.90 3.33
N VAL A 7 8.96 -9.02 2.53
CA VAL A 7 9.49 -7.74 3.02
C VAL A 7 8.66 -6.60 2.46
N VAL A 8 8.21 -5.70 3.32
CA VAL A 8 7.68 -4.40 2.93
C VAL A 8 8.75 -3.35 3.16
N LEU A 9 8.99 -2.48 2.17
CA LEU A 9 9.79 -1.27 2.32
C LEU A 9 8.85 -0.09 2.06
N GLY A 10 8.70 0.80 3.05
CA GLY A 10 7.73 1.88 2.90
C GLY A 10 7.66 2.85 4.07
N SER A 11 6.62 3.65 4.06
CA SER A 11 6.36 4.77 4.95
C SER A 11 5.56 4.39 6.19
N ILE A 12 5.76 5.19 7.23
CA ILE A 12 4.94 5.22 8.46
C ILE A 12 4.54 6.68 8.72
N ASN A 13 3.23 6.95 8.86
CA ASN A 13 2.72 8.28 9.15
C ASN A 13 1.80 8.28 10.37
N ALA A 14 1.77 9.42 11.06
CA ALA A 14 0.67 9.79 11.93
C ALA A 14 -0.30 10.68 11.13
N ASP A 15 -1.53 10.23 10.97
CA ASP A 15 -2.58 10.94 10.26
C ASP A 15 -3.36 11.81 11.26
N HIS A 16 -3.14 13.13 11.22
CA HIS A 16 -3.83 14.11 12.02
C HIS A 16 -5.06 14.60 11.27
N ILE A 17 -6.22 14.11 11.65
CA ILE A 17 -7.49 14.31 10.93
C ILE A 17 -8.33 15.32 11.69
N LEU A 18 -8.65 16.46 11.06
CA LEU A 18 -9.52 17.49 11.57
C LEU A 18 -10.76 17.62 10.70
N ASN A 19 -11.93 17.35 11.27
CA ASN A 19 -13.20 17.59 10.61
C ASN A 19 -13.61 19.06 10.79
N ILE A 20 -13.88 19.74 9.68
CA ILE A 20 -14.25 21.15 9.60
C ILE A 20 -15.55 21.33 8.81
N GLU A 21 -16.19 22.50 8.88
CA GLU A 21 -17.38 22.77 8.08
C GLU A 21 -17.01 23.00 6.60
N GLN A 22 -16.03 23.87 6.38
CA GLN A 22 -15.51 24.23 5.06
C GLN A 22 -14.00 24.47 5.15
N PHE A 23 -13.30 24.33 4.03
CA PHE A 23 -11.87 24.60 3.98
C PHE A 23 -11.60 26.10 4.19
N PRO A 24 -10.59 26.47 5.03
CA PRO A 24 -10.26 27.87 5.23
C PRO A 24 -9.65 28.52 4.00
N HIS A 25 -10.01 29.77 3.75
CA HIS A 25 -9.30 30.61 2.80
C HIS A 25 -7.96 31.11 3.37
N PRO A 26 -7.02 31.58 2.53
CA PRO A 26 -5.77 32.17 3.03
C PRO A 26 -6.03 33.27 4.07
N GLY A 27 -5.44 33.14 5.26
CA GLY A 27 -5.62 34.06 6.38
C GLY A 27 -6.84 33.80 7.27
N GLU A 28 -7.67 32.83 6.94
CA GLU A 28 -8.86 32.46 7.71
C GLU A 28 -8.50 31.43 8.80
N THR A 29 -9.14 31.55 9.97
CA THR A 29 -9.10 30.54 11.03
C THR A 29 -10.47 29.87 11.14
N VAL A 30 -10.50 28.56 11.01
CA VAL A 30 -11.72 27.75 11.18
C VAL A 30 -11.62 26.90 12.44
N ILE A 31 -12.77 26.65 13.07
CA ILE A 31 -12.85 25.78 14.25
C ILE A 31 -13.33 24.41 13.79
N GLY A 32 -12.50 23.38 14.09
CA GLY A 32 -12.85 22.00 13.80
C GLY A 32 -13.87 21.42 14.78
N LYS A 33 -14.69 20.48 14.31
CA LYS A 33 -15.71 19.77 15.10
C LYS A 33 -15.14 18.54 15.81
N GLN A 34 -14.22 17.84 15.17
CA GLN A 34 -13.61 16.61 15.69
C GLN A 34 -12.16 16.52 15.24
N TYR A 35 -11.30 16.12 16.15
CA TYR A 35 -9.90 15.83 15.88
C TYR A 35 -9.55 14.44 16.33
N LYS A 36 -8.81 13.69 15.48
CA LYS A 36 -8.26 12.38 15.83
C LYS A 36 -6.86 12.22 15.24
N VAL A 37 -6.06 11.39 15.89
CA VAL A 37 -4.78 10.90 15.36
C VAL A 37 -4.94 9.41 15.08
N ALA A 38 -4.62 8.99 13.87
CA ALA A 38 -4.61 7.60 13.46
C ALA A 38 -3.21 7.23 12.93
N PHE A 39 -2.86 5.97 12.96
CA PHE A 39 -1.65 5.51 12.31
C PHE A 39 -1.95 5.16 10.85
N GLY A 40 -1.06 5.59 9.97
CA GLY A 40 -1.17 5.48 8.54
C GLY A 40 0.21 5.34 7.88
N GLY A 41 0.28 5.79 6.64
CA GLY A 41 1.40 5.56 5.73
C GLY A 41 1.16 4.29 4.93
N LYS A 42 1.33 4.38 3.60
CA LYS A 42 1.03 3.26 2.69
C LYS A 42 1.83 2.01 3.04
N GLY A 43 3.12 2.16 3.37
CA GLY A 43 3.95 1.05 3.81
C GLY A 43 3.40 0.35 5.04
N ALA A 44 3.06 1.12 6.09
CA ALA A 44 2.50 0.57 7.32
C ALA A 44 1.13 -0.07 7.11
N ASN A 45 0.25 0.54 6.31
CA ASN A 45 -1.07 0.00 6.00
C ASN A 45 -0.97 -1.36 5.27
N GLN A 46 -0.08 -1.45 4.28
CA GLN A 46 0.14 -2.69 3.52
C GLN A 46 0.79 -3.76 4.38
N ALA A 47 1.73 -3.38 5.25
CA ALA A 47 2.34 -4.30 6.21
C ALA A 47 1.31 -4.86 7.21
N VAL A 48 0.43 -4.00 7.76
CA VAL A 48 -0.66 -4.43 8.65
C VAL A 48 -1.61 -5.39 7.92
N ALA A 49 -1.98 -5.06 6.67
CA ALA A 49 -2.85 -5.92 5.88
C ALA A 49 -2.20 -7.30 5.63
N ALA A 50 -0.91 -7.35 5.31
CA ALA A 50 -0.20 -8.60 5.14
C ALA A 50 -0.08 -9.40 6.44
N GLY A 51 0.33 -8.77 7.55
CA GLY A 51 0.48 -9.43 8.84
C GLY A 51 -0.84 -10.02 9.37
N ARG A 52 -1.93 -9.24 9.30
CA ARG A 52 -3.27 -9.71 9.68
C ARG A 52 -3.81 -10.78 8.73
N SER A 53 -3.43 -10.77 7.47
CA SER A 53 -3.75 -11.82 6.50
C SER A 53 -2.95 -13.12 6.71
N GLY A 54 -1.89 -13.11 7.54
CA GLY A 54 -1.13 -14.29 7.92
C GLY A 54 0.25 -14.41 7.26
N ALA A 55 0.79 -13.35 6.65
CA ALA A 55 2.14 -13.37 6.07
C ALA A 55 3.24 -13.47 7.15
N GLU A 56 4.33 -14.17 6.82
CA GLU A 56 5.61 -14.00 7.50
C GLU A 56 6.26 -12.73 6.93
N ILE A 57 6.21 -11.63 7.68
CA ILE A 57 6.55 -10.30 7.17
C ILE A 57 7.58 -9.57 8.04
N ALA A 58 8.56 -8.94 7.38
CA ALA A 58 9.44 -7.91 7.96
C ALA A 58 9.15 -6.54 7.29
N PHE A 59 9.24 -5.46 8.08
CA PHE A 59 8.95 -4.12 7.58
C PHE A 59 10.16 -3.19 7.73
N ILE A 60 10.76 -2.78 6.60
CA ILE A 60 11.87 -1.83 6.54
C ILE A 60 11.29 -0.41 6.44
N ALA A 61 11.44 0.36 7.52
CA ALA A 61 10.90 1.71 7.63
C ALA A 61 11.66 2.51 8.70
N CYS A 62 11.38 3.81 8.80
CA CYS A 62 11.88 4.66 9.89
C CYS A 62 10.71 5.38 10.56
N VAL A 63 10.86 5.61 11.86
CA VAL A 63 10.01 6.49 12.67
C VAL A 63 10.86 7.56 13.35
N GLY A 64 10.25 8.62 13.83
CA GLY A 64 10.93 9.57 14.71
C GLY A 64 11.22 8.97 16.09
N ALA A 65 12.23 9.48 16.76
CA ALA A 65 12.47 9.19 18.18
C ALA A 65 11.46 9.96 19.07
N ASP A 66 10.17 9.79 18.79
CA ASP A 66 9.05 10.43 19.44
C ASP A 66 8.01 9.41 19.96
N ASP A 67 7.09 9.88 20.80
CA ASP A 67 6.05 9.03 21.41
C ASP A 67 5.17 8.34 20.37
N ILE A 68 4.97 8.97 19.21
CA ILE A 68 4.18 8.42 18.11
C ILE A 68 4.93 7.24 17.49
N GLY A 69 6.21 7.41 17.19
CA GLY A 69 7.06 6.36 16.63
C GLY A 69 7.11 5.12 17.52
N GLU A 70 7.23 5.30 18.85
CA GLU A 70 7.21 4.20 19.80
C GLU A 70 5.84 3.47 19.80
N ARG A 71 4.75 4.21 19.79
CA ARG A 71 3.39 3.65 19.78
C ARG A 71 3.11 2.87 18.50
N VAL A 72 3.50 3.42 17.34
CA VAL A 72 3.34 2.76 16.05
C VAL A 72 4.13 1.44 16.00
N ARG A 73 5.39 1.44 16.43
CA ARG A 73 6.21 0.21 16.45
C ARG A 73 5.57 -0.88 17.30
N ARG A 74 5.04 -0.52 18.47
CA ARG A 74 4.33 -1.48 19.35
C ARG A 74 3.08 -2.04 18.70
N GLN A 75 2.29 -1.19 18.01
CA GLN A 75 1.11 -1.66 17.30
C GLN A 75 1.48 -2.60 16.16
N LEU A 76 2.45 -2.24 15.31
CA LEU A 76 2.90 -3.08 14.21
C LEU A 76 3.38 -4.45 14.68
N ALA A 77 4.10 -4.50 15.82
CA ALA A 77 4.49 -5.78 16.42
C ALA A 77 3.27 -6.63 16.85
N SER A 78 2.18 -5.99 17.34
CA SER A 78 0.95 -6.71 17.68
C SER A 78 0.19 -7.22 16.44
N ASP A 79 0.43 -6.64 15.28
CA ASP A 79 -0.09 -7.08 13.97
C ASP A 79 0.76 -8.18 13.31
N ARG A 80 1.64 -8.85 14.08
CA ARG A 80 2.52 -9.97 13.67
C ARG A 80 3.61 -9.57 12.67
N ILE A 81 4.04 -8.32 12.69
CA ILE A 81 5.08 -7.79 11.82
C ILE A 81 6.42 -7.83 12.54
N ASP A 82 7.48 -8.34 11.88
CA ASP A 82 8.86 -8.15 12.37
C ASP A 82 9.24 -6.68 12.22
N THR A 83 9.32 -5.99 13.36
CA THR A 83 9.63 -4.56 13.47
C THR A 83 11.13 -4.30 13.76
N GLN A 84 11.98 -5.33 13.73
CA GLN A 84 13.41 -5.15 13.93
C GLN A 84 14.02 -4.18 12.91
N PRO A 85 13.60 -4.18 11.63
CA PRO A 85 14.07 -3.21 10.64
C PRO A 85 13.34 -1.86 10.66
N ILE A 86 12.70 -1.49 11.77
CA ILE A 86 12.10 -0.14 11.96
C ILE A 86 12.94 0.59 12.99
N GLU A 87 13.75 1.57 12.55
CA GLU A 87 14.58 2.36 13.45
C GLU A 87 13.92 3.70 13.82
N ALA A 88 14.17 4.12 15.05
CA ALA A 88 13.84 5.47 15.51
C ALA A 88 14.99 6.43 15.19
N ILE A 89 14.70 7.47 14.42
CA ILE A 89 15.68 8.45 13.95
C ILE A 89 15.70 9.61 14.95
N ALA A 90 16.86 9.85 15.56
CA ALA A 90 17.08 11.01 16.42
C ALA A 90 16.87 12.33 15.63
N ASP A 91 16.41 13.35 16.31
CA ASP A 91 16.17 14.69 15.74
C ASP A 91 15.22 14.73 14.52
N SER A 92 14.41 13.68 14.36
CA SER A 92 13.36 13.61 13.34
C SER A 92 12.02 13.28 13.98
N THR A 93 10.94 13.80 13.41
CA THR A 93 9.58 13.40 13.76
C THR A 93 9.17 12.16 12.96
N THR A 94 8.28 11.34 13.50
CA THR A 94 7.54 10.37 12.68
C THR A 94 6.83 11.09 11.54
N GLY A 95 6.70 10.48 10.37
CA GLY A 95 5.99 11.07 9.23
C GLY A 95 4.58 11.53 9.63
N VAL A 96 4.13 12.66 9.10
CA VAL A 96 2.85 13.27 9.45
C VAL A 96 2.03 13.54 8.21
N ALA A 97 0.76 13.16 8.22
CA ALA A 97 -0.25 13.66 7.30
C ALA A 97 -1.22 14.57 8.05
N LEU A 98 -1.36 15.82 7.59
CA LEU A 98 -2.37 16.76 8.07
C LEU A 98 -3.57 16.68 7.13
N ILE A 99 -4.69 16.20 7.63
CA ILE A 99 -5.88 15.89 6.84
C ILE A 99 -7.03 16.73 7.34
N PHE A 100 -7.51 17.65 6.49
CA PHE A 100 -8.75 18.37 6.72
C PHE A 100 -9.86 17.67 5.94
N VAL A 101 -11.00 17.43 6.59
CA VAL A 101 -12.19 16.84 5.96
C VAL A 101 -13.36 17.79 6.15
N ASN A 102 -13.97 18.24 5.07
CA ASN A 102 -15.12 19.17 5.11
C ASN A 102 -16.45 18.43 5.32
N ALA A 103 -17.55 19.21 5.38
CA ALA A 103 -18.90 18.66 5.60
C ALA A 103 -19.39 17.78 4.44
N GLU A 104 -18.88 17.99 3.23
CA GLU A 104 -19.19 17.23 2.01
C GLU A 104 -18.37 15.92 1.94
N GLY A 105 -17.42 15.71 2.88
CA GLY A 105 -16.53 14.54 2.89
C GLY A 105 -15.33 14.67 1.96
N GLU A 106 -15.09 15.85 1.38
CA GLU A 106 -13.88 16.13 0.62
C GLU A 106 -12.69 16.31 1.57
N ASN A 107 -11.48 16.01 1.11
CA ASN A 107 -10.28 16.17 1.91
C ASN A 107 -9.19 17.01 1.23
N VAL A 108 -8.39 17.67 2.07
CA VAL A 108 -7.14 18.35 1.69
C VAL A 108 -6.05 17.79 2.60
N ILE A 109 -4.97 17.32 1.98
CA ILE A 109 -3.90 16.59 2.69
C ILE A 109 -2.56 17.27 2.45
N GLY A 110 -1.84 17.58 3.53
CA GLY A 110 -0.44 17.97 3.52
C GLY A 110 0.40 16.89 4.21
N ILE A 111 1.51 16.48 3.59
CA ILE A 111 2.39 15.45 4.13
C ILE A 111 3.75 16.04 4.45
N ASN A 112 4.26 15.72 5.66
CA ASN A 112 5.66 15.87 6.02
C ASN A 112 6.28 14.47 6.13
N ALA A 113 7.29 14.18 5.31
CA ALA A 113 7.93 12.88 5.30
C ALA A 113 8.57 12.50 6.65
N GLY A 114 9.11 13.49 7.40
CA GLY A 114 9.79 13.20 8.66
C GLY A 114 10.83 12.11 8.50
N ALA A 115 10.82 11.14 9.41
CA ALA A 115 11.74 10.01 9.42
C ALA A 115 11.62 9.10 8.18
N ASN A 116 10.53 9.14 7.41
CA ASN A 116 10.44 8.39 6.15
C ASN A 116 11.55 8.79 5.15
N ALA A 117 12.02 10.06 5.23
CA ALA A 117 13.14 10.53 4.41
C ALA A 117 14.50 9.87 4.79
N ALA A 118 14.60 9.28 5.98
CA ALA A 118 15.79 8.57 6.43
C ALA A 118 15.88 7.12 5.92
N VAL A 119 14.86 6.62 5.24
CA VAL A 119 14.89 5.33 4.54
C VAL A 119 15.75 5.49 3.27
N THR A 120 17.04 5.69 3.45
CA THR A 120 18.04 5.89 2.38
C THR A 120 18.59 4.56 1.86
N PRO A 121 19.33 4.54 0.73
CA PRO A 121 20.05 3.33 0.29
C PRO A 121 21.03 2.79 1.34
N ASP A 122 21.70 3.66 2.10
CA ASP A 122 22.59 3.24 3.19
C ASP A 122 21.83 2.60 4.36
N TYR A 123 20.62 3.12 4.63
CA TYR A 123 19.72 2.48 5.60
C TYR A 123 19.30 1.08 5.11
N LEU A 124 18.86 0.96 3.87
CA LEU A 124 18.50 -0.32 3.25
C LEU A 124 19.67 -1.32 3.33
N ALA A 125 20.91 -0.87 3.10
CA ALA A 125 22.10 -1.74 3.13
C ALA A 125 22.28 -2.44 4.47
N ARG A 126 21.87 -1.85 5.59
CA ARG A 126 21.91 -2.47 6.92
C ARG A 126 20.94 -3.65 7.06
N TYR A 127 19.84 -3.61 6.31
CA TYR A 127 18.79 -4.64 6.32
C TYR A 127 18.71 -5.44 5.02
N ARG A 128 19.75 -5.35 4.17
CA ARG A 128 19.78 -6.01 2.86
C ARG A 128 19.45 -7.50 2.93
N GLN A 129 19.86 -8.17 4.02
CA GLN A 129 19.63 -9.60 4.17
C GLN A 129 18.13 -9.94 4.26
N LYS A 130 17.31 -9.06 4.83
CA LYS A 130 15.84 -9.25 4.84
C LYS A 130 15.28 -9.31 3.43
N VAL A 131 15.77 -8.47 2.51
CA VAL A 131 15.36 -8.49 1.10
C VAL A 131 15.86 -9.71 0.36
N ILE A 132 17.12 -10.10 0.63
CA ILE A 132 17.77 -11.28 0.01
C ILE A 132 17.04 -12.58 0.39
N ASP A 133 16.63 -12.72 1.65
CA ASP A 133 15.99 -13.92 2.19
C ASP A 133 14.47 -13.96 1.95
N ALA A 134 13.90 -12.92 1.36
CA ALA A 134 12.47 -12.83 1.09
C ALA A 134 12.11 -13.43 -0.28
N ASP A 135 10.89 -13.95 -0.40
CA ASP A 135 10.32 -14.40 -1.67
C ASP A 135 9.70 -13.23 -2.44
N ALA A 136 9.21 -12.19 -1.73
CA ALA A 136 8.65 -10.98 -2.32
C ALA A 136 9.05 -9.71 -1.55
N LEU A 137 9.22 -8.63 -2.31
CA LEU A 137 9.41 -7.25 -1.85
C LEU A 137 8.25 -6.40 -2.33
N LEU A 138 7.47 -5.85 -1.39
CA LEU A 138 6.36 -4.95 -1.66
C LEU A 138 6.74 -3.51 -1.31
N MET A 139 6.59 -2.59 -2.26
CA MET A 139 6.96 -1.19 -2.12
C MET A 139 5.86 -0.25 -2.58
N GLN A 140 5.94 1.01 -2.12
CA GLN A 140 5.12 2.14 -2.54
C GLN A 140 6.04 3.35 -2.82
N LEU A 141 5.46 4.55 -3.01
CA LEU A 141 6.23 5.73 -3.43
C LEU A 141 6.24 6.88 -2.39
N GLU A 142 5.98 6.58 -1.13
CA GLU A 142 6.12 7.51 -0.01
C GLU A 142 7.51 7.44 0.66
N SER A 143 8.39 6.59 0.17
CA SER A 143 9.81 6.53 0.53
C SER A 143 10.67 7.17 -0.55
N PRO A 144 11.94 7.53 -0.27
CA PRO A 144 12.84 8.09 -1.27
C PRO A 144 12.95 7.18 -2.50
N LEU A 145 12.75 7.74 -3.70
CA LEU A 145 12.71 6.98 -4.95
C LEU A 145 14.04 6.24 -5.21
N GLU A 146 15.14 6.85 -4.85
CA GLU A 146 16.48 6.23 -4.95
C GLU A 146 16.58 4.94 -4.16
N THR A 147 15.92 4.88 -2.99
CA THR A 147 15.88 3.66 -2.15
C THR A 147 14.96 2.61 -2.74
N VAL A 148 13.82 3.01 -3.30
CA VAL A 148 12.91 2.10 -4.03
C VAL A 148 13.65 1.45 -5.21
N ILE A 149 14.42 2.24 -5.99
CA ILE A 149 15.24 1.73 -7.09
C ILE A 149 16.34 0.80 -6.57
N ALA A 150 17.05 1.17 -5.51
CA ALA A 150 18.11 0.34 -4.91
C ALA A 150 17.55 -0.98 -4.39
N ALA A 151 16.37 -0.97 -3.76
CA ALA A 151 15.71 -2.17 -3.24
C ALA A 151 15.23 -3.10 -4.37
N ALA A 152 14.64 -2.52 -5.43
CA ALA A 152 14.26 -3.30 -6.61
C ALA A 152 15.47 -3.97 -7.27
N ARG A 153 16.58 -3.24 -7.40
CA ARG A 153 17.83 -3.79 -7.95
C ARG A 153 18.39 -4.93 -7.09
N LEU A 154 18.41 -4.75 -5.77
CA LEU A 154 18.85 -5.78 -4.83
C LEU A 154 17.95 -7.02 -4.93
N ALA A 155 16.63 -6.85 -4.94
CA ALA A 155 15.65 -7.93 -5.06
C ALA A 155 15.85 -8.74 -6.36
N LYS A 156 16.00 -8.05 -7.50
CA LYS A 156 16.23 -8.72 -8.80
C LYS A 156 17.54 -9.52 -8.84
N GLN A 157 18.61 -9.02 -8.19
CA GLN A 157 19.90 -9.75 -8.10
C GLN A 157 19.79 -11.05 -7.31
N HIS A 158 18.80 -11.16 -6.41
CA HIS A 158 18.63 -12.31 -5.53
C HIS A 158 17.33 -13.10 -5.78
N HIS A 159 16.66 -12.85 -6.93
CA HIS A 159 15.44 -13.55 -7.35
C HIS A 159 14.22 -13.31 -6.43
N THR A 160 14.25 -12.27 -5.60
CA THR A 160 13.09 -11.80 -4.84
C THR A 160 12.11 -11.11 -5.79
N GLN A 161 10.83 -11.49 -5.77
CA GLN A 161 9.81 -10.89 -6.62
C GLN A 161 9.58 -9.41 -6.23
N VAL A 162 9.64 -8.52 -7.21
CA VAL A 162 9.44 -7.07 -7.00
C VAL A 162 8.00 -6.68 -7.30
N ILE A 163 7.28 -6.21 -6.28
CA ILE A 163 5.90 -5.77 -6.36
C ILE A 163 5.83 -4.29 -5.99
N LEU A 164 5.27 -3.48 -6.88
CA LEU A 164 5.11 -2.04 -6.67
C LEU A 164 3.63 -1.65 -6.70
N ASN A 165 3.16 -1.05 -5.61
CA ASN A 165 1.98 -0.21 -5.63
C ASN A 165 2.43 1.24 -5.93
N PRO A 166 2.18 1.80 -7.13
CA PRO A 166 2.77 3.06 -7.57
C PRO A 166 2.04 4.28 -6.99
N ALA A 167 1.78 4.25 -5.69
CA ALA A 167 1.06 5.26 -4.92
C ALA A 167 2.01 6.03 -3.97
N PRO A 168 1.93 7.37 -3.89
CA PRO A 168 1.07 8.28 -4.68
C PRO A 168 1.52 8.40 -6.14
N ALA A 169 0.58 8.78 -7.01
CA ALA A 169 0.78 8.88 -8.45
C ALA A 169 1.94 9.82 -8.82
N ARG A 170 2.96 9.29 -9.50
CA ARG A 170 4.12 10.05 -10.03
C ARG A 170 4.71 9.37 -11.24
N GLU A 171 5.51 10.11 -11.99
CA GLU A 171 6.33 9.54 -13.08
C GLU A 171 7.43 8.66 -12.49
N LEU A 172 7.72 7.54 -13.15
CA LEU A 172 8.75 6.59 -12.75
C LEU A 172 9.76 6.41 -13.90
N PRO A 173 11.04 6.28 -13.57
CA PRO A 173 12.06 6.01 -14.60
C PRO A 173 11.90 4.59 -15.15
N ASP A 174 12.17 4.42 -16.44
CA ASP A 174 12.12 3.12 -17.15
C ASP A 174 13.02 2.07 -16.47
N GLU A 175 14.13 2.48 -15.87
CA GLU A 175 15.00 1.61 -15.08
C GLU A 175 14.23 0.91 -13.96
N LEU A 176 13.40 1.64 -13.21
CA LEU A 176 12.59 1.03 -12.14
C LEU A 176 11.51 0.14 -12.73
N LEU A 177 10.78 0.63 -13.74
CA LEU A 177 9.69 -0.13 -14.36
C LEU A 177 10.16 -1.48 -14.91
N GLY A 178 11.36 -1.53 -15.52
CA GLY A 178 11.96 -2.77 -16.03
C GLY A 178 12.40 -3.78 -14.96
N MET A 179 12.41 -3.40 -13.67
CA MET A 179 12.71 -4.29 -12.55
C MET A 179 11.47 -4.82 -11.83
N ILE A 180 10.28 -4.31 -12.16
CA ILE A 180 9.03 -4.67 -11.48
C ILE A 180 8.44 -5.94 -12.12
N ASP A 181 8.10 -6.93 -11.29
CA ASP A 181 7.42 -8.14 -11.72
C ASP A 181 5.90 -7.98 -11.71
N MET A 182 5.39 -7.23 -10.71
CA MET A 182 3.96 -6.94 -10.57
C MET A 182 3.75 -5.47 -10.18
N ILE A 183 2.79 -4.81 -10.83
CA ILE A 183 2.39 -3.43 -10.51
C ILE A 183 0.88 -3.35 -10.27
N THR A 184 0.48 -2.56 -9.26
CA THR A 184 -0.93 -2.47 -8.81
C THR A 184 -1.43 -1.02 -8.77
N PRO A 185 -1.48 -0.30 -9.90
CA PRO A 185 -1.99 1.07 -9.94
C PRO A 185 -3.53 1.10 -9.81
N ASN A 186 -4.06 2.22 -9.30
CA ASN A 186 -5.45 2.61 -9.54
C ASN A 186 -5.59 3.33 -10.90
N GLU A 187 -6.80 3.79 -11.25
CA GLU A 187 -7.07 4.48 -12.52
C GLU A 187 -6.17 5.72 -12.71
N THR A 188 -6.05 6.55 -11.67
CA THR A 188 -5.24 7.79 -11.70
C THR A 188 -3.75 7.49 -11.82
N GLU A 189 -3.26 6.50 -11.08
CA GLU A 189 -1.87 6.05 -11.11
C GLU A 189 -1.53 5.44 -12.47
N ALA A 190 -2.43 4.61 -13.02
CA ALA A 190 -2.26 4.04 -14.36
C ALA A 190 -2.22 5.14 -15.42
N GLN A 191 -3.11 6.13 -15.34
CA GLN A 191 -3.09 7.28 -16.24
C GLN A 191 -1.78 8.07 -16.14
N ARG A 192 -1.27 8.28 -14.92
CA ARG A 192 -0.01 9.02 -14.71
C ARG A 192 1.19 8.29 -15.31
N LEU A 193 1.21 6.96 -15.23
CA LEU A 193 2.31 6.14 -15.73
C LEU A 193 2.27 5.92 -17.25
N THR A 194 1.07 5.92 -17.85
CA THR A 194 0.88 5.52 -19.26
C THR A 194 0.40 6.66 -20.16
N GLY A 195 -0.11 7.74 -19.58
CA GLY A 195 -0.80 8.80 -20.32
C GLY A 195 -2.21 8.42 -20.79
N ILE A 196 -2.72 7.23 -20.44
CA ILE A 196 -4.01 6.70 -20.87
C ILE A 196 -5.01 6.84 -19.72
N ALA A 197 -6.07 7.62 -19.91
CA ALA A 197 -7.20 7.68 -18.97
C ALA A 197 -7.91 6.31 -18.93
N VAL A 198 -8.31 5.88 -17.72
CA VAL A 198 -8.92 4.56 -17.50
C VAL A 198 -10.38 4.74 -17.09
N ASP A 199 -11.26 4.92 -18.06
CA ASP A 199 -12.68 5.12 -17.83
C ASP A 199 -13.49 3.82 -17.97
N ASN A 200 -12.98 2.87 -18.74
CA ASN A 200 -13.63 1.60 -19.06
C ASN A 200 -12.60 0.44 -19.21
N GLU A 201 -13.10 -0.77 -19.46
CA GLU A 201 -12.25 -1.97 -19.58
C GLU A 201 -11.28 -1.92 -20.78
N ALA A 202 -11.68 -1.31 -21.88
CA ALA A 202 -10.81 -1.19 -23.07
C ALA A 202 -9.63 -0.24 -22.77
N ASP A 203 -9.87 0.80 -22.00
CA ASP A 203 -8.83 1.72 -21.53
C ASP A 203 -7.89 1.04 -20.54
N ALA A 204 -8.45 0.27 -19.60
CA ALA A 204 -7.66 -0.53 -18.66
C ALA A 204 -6.76 -1.54 -19.39
N ALA A 205 -7.29 -2.20 -20.43
CA ALA A 205 -6.51 -3.10 -21.26
C ALA A 205 -5.35 -2.37 -21.97
N ARG A 206 -5.60 -1.19 -22.54
CA ARG A 206 -4.56 -0.38 -23.21
C ARG A 206 -3.49 0.12 -22.21
N ALA A 207 -3.92 0.58 -21.04
CA ALA A 207 -2.99 1.01 -19.98
C ALA A 207 -2.15 -0.16 -19.48
N ALA A 208 -2.75 -1.34 -19.28
CA ALA A 208 -2.03 -2.54 -18.90
C ALA A 208 -1.01 -2.96 -19.99
N GLN A 209 -1.38 -2.90 -21.28
CA GLN A 209 -0.45 -3.19 -22.37
C GLN A 209 0.73 -2.24 -22.39
N ALA A 210 0.51 -0.93 -22.19
CA ALA A 210 1.59 0.05 -22.10
C ALA A 210 2.57 -0.23 -20.93
N LEU A 211 2.08 -0.79 -19.83
CA LEU A 211 2.93 -1.24 -18.72
C LEU A 211 3.66 -2.56 -19.04
N HIS A 212 3.02 -3.49 -19.73
CA HIS A 212 3.70 -4.69 -20.24
C HIS A 212 4.83 -4.33 -21.20
N ASP A 213 4.65 -3.33 -22.06
CA ASP A 213 5.67 -2.85 -22.99
C ASP A 213 6.90 -2.25 -22.26
N LYS A 214 6.77 -1.90 -20.97
CA LYS A 214 7.88 -1.53 -20.07
C LYS A 214 8.57 -2.72 -19.40
N GLY A 215 8.12 -3.95 -19.65
CA GLY A 215 8.71 -5.19 -19.14
C GLY A 215 8.00 -5.77 -17.91
N ILE A 216 6.88 -5.22 -17.47
CA ILE A 216 6.15 -5.69 -16.30
C ILE A 216 5.27 -6.89 -16.68
N ALA A 217 5.49 -8.05 -16.05
CA ALA A 217 4.79 -9.28 -16.39
C ALA A 217 3.33 -9.30 -15.90
N THR A 218 3.05 -8.75 -14.71
CA THR A 218 1.72 -8.73 -14.09
C THR A 218 1.27 -7.31 -13.80
N VAL A 219 0.12 -6.92 -14.34
CA VAL A 219 -0.51 -5.61 -14.14
C VAL A 219 -1.90 -5.80 -13.57
N ILE A 220 -2.16 -5.20 -12.41
CA ILE A 220 -3.47 -5.23 -11.74
C ILE A 220 -3.93 -3.79 -11.55
N ILE A 221 -4.84 -3.31 -12.41
CA ILE A 221 -5.40 -1.96 -12.28
C ILE A 221 -6.65 -2.04 -11.41
N THR A 222 -6.61 -1.40 -10.24
CA THR A 222 -7.77 -1.35 -9.34
C THR A 222 -8.79 -0.34 -9.85
N LEU A 223 -10.07 -0.75 -9.86
CA LEU A 223 -11.19 0.00 -10.46
C LEU A 223 -12.29 0.33 -9.41
N GLY A 224 -11.89 0.48 -8.15
CA GLY A 224 -12.79 0.71 -7.04
C GLY A 224 -13.85 -0.39 -6.91
N SER A 225 -15.13 -0.02 -6.80
CA SER A 225 -16.25 -0.98 -6.67
C SER A 225 -16.43 -1.90 -7.90
N ARG A 226 -15.84 -1.53 -9.03
CA ARG A 226 -15.88 -2.34 -10.27
C ARG A 226 -14.93 -3.56 -10.22
N GLY A 227 -14.08 -3.67 -9.20
CA GLY A 227 -13.08 -4.73 -9.04
C GLY A 227 -11.72 -4.36 -9.60
N VAL A 228 -11.07 -5.25 -10.35
CA VAL A 228 -9.78 -4.99 -11.00
C VAL A 228 -9.75 -5.43 -12.44
N TRP A 229 -8.88 -4.81 -13.22
CA TRP A 229 -8.37 -5.35 -14.48
C TRP A 229 -7.08 -6.11 -14.17
N LEU A 230 -7.13 -7.43 -14.28
CA LEU A 230 -5.98 -8.31 -14.13
C LEU A 230 -5.42 -8.64 -15.51
N SER A 231 -4.14 -8.37 -15.73
CA SER A 231 -3.44 -8.71 -16.99
C SER A 231 -2.12 -9.41 -16.67
N GLU A 232 -1.93 -10.60 -17.24
CA GLU A 232 -0.71 -11.41 -17.13
C GLU A 232 -0.14 -11.61 -18.52
N ASN A 233 1.07 -11.08 -18.77
CA ASN A 233 1.74 -11.16 -20.07
C ASN A 233 0.84 -10.74 -21.25
N GLY A 234 0.07 -9.68 -21.09
CA GLY A 234 -0.84 -9.14 -22.11
C GLY A 234 -2.21 -9.82 -22.19
N ASN A 235 -2.46 -10.89 -21.42
CA ASN A 235 -3.76 -11.52 -21.33
C ASN A 235 -4.57 -10.92 -20.18
N GLY A 236 -5.48 -10.00 -20.51
CA GLY A 236 -6.24 -9.25 -19.54
C GLY A 236 -7.69 -9.69 -19.41
N LYS A 237 -8.23 -9.58 -18.20
CA LYS A 237 -9.65 -9.76 -17.88
C LYS A 237 -10.05 -8.94 -16.68
N ARG A 238 -11.33 -8.55 -16.62
CA ARG A 238 -11.88 -7.99 -15.40
C ARG A 238 -12.18 -9.09 -14.38
N VAL A 239 -11.77 -8.85 -13.13
CA VAL A 239 -12.19 -9.64 -11.98
C VAL A 239 -13.09 -8.76 -11.12
N PRO A 240 -14.38 -9.09 -10.96
CA PRO A 240 -15.31 -8.26 -10.21
C PRO A 240 -14.97 -8.26 -8.72
N GLY A 241 -15.23 -7.13 -8.06
CA GLY A 241 -15.18 -7.01 -6.60
C GLY A 241 -16.46 -7.52 -5.94
N PHE A 242 -16.49 -7.43 -4.61
CA PHE A 242 -17.69 -7.71 -3.83
C PHE A 242 -18.56 -6.46 -3.69
N ASN A 243 -19.87 -6.63 -3.76
CA ASN A 243 -20.81 -5.53 -3.56
C ASN A 243 -21.08 -5.33 -2.07
N VAL A 244 -20.57 -4.25 -1.50
CA VAL A 244 -20.73 -3.89 -0.09
C VAL A 244 -21.09 -2.41 0.05
N GLN A 245 -21.72 -2.04 1.17
CA GLN A 245 -21.98 -0.64 1.49
C GLN A 245 -20.71 -0.02 2.10
N ALA A 246 -20.03 0.81 1.33
CA ALA A 246 -18.83 1.50 1.80
C ALA A 246 -19.19 2.58 2.85
N VAL A 247 -18.39 2.63 3.91
CA VAL A 247 -18.40 3.66 4.95
C VAL A 247 -17.19 4.58 4.79
N ASP A 248 -16.02 4.00 4.52
CA ASP A 248 -14.75 4.71 4.37
C ASP A 248 -13.86 3.93 3.39
N THR A 249 -13.27 4.61 2.42
CA THR A 249 -12.40 3.96 1.41
C THR A 249 -10.91 4.14 1.70
N ILE A 250 -10.56 4.77 2.82
CA ILE A 250 -9.17 4.94 3.24
C ILE A 250 -8.50 3.57 3.38
N ALA A 251 -7.27 3.45 2.85
CA ALA A 251 -6.46 2.22 2.87
C ALA A 251 -7.09 0.98 2.20
N ALA A 252 -8.16 1.11 1.41
CA ALA A 252 -8.72 -0.04 0.66
C ALA A 252 -7.70 -0.66 -0.30
N GLY A 253 -6.98 0.18 -1.06
CA GLY A 253 -5.90 -0.25 -1.95
C GLY A 253 -4.72 -0.86 -1.19
N ASP A 254 -4.37 -0.32 -0.01
CA ASP A 254 -3.32 -0.87 0.85
C ASP A 254 -3.72 -2.25 1.39
N THR A 255 -4.97 -2.38 1.83
CA THR A 255 -5.53 -3.66 2.30
C THR A 255 -5.53 -4.70 1.18
N PHE A 256 -5.94 -4.29 -0.03
CA PHE A 256 -5.88 -5.15 -1.21
C PHE A 256 -4.45 -5.64 -1.48
N ASN A 257 -3.47 -4.75 -1.49
CA ASN A 257 -2.08 -5.11 -1.80
C ASN A 257 -1.47 -6.05 -0.77
N GLY A 258 -1.60 -5.78 0.53
CA GLY A 258 -1.08 -6.64 1.59
C GLY A 258 -1.70 -8.04 1.57
N ALA A 259 -3.03 -8.12 1.40
CA ALA A 259 -3.74 -9.40 1.30
C ALA A 259 -3.41 -10.17 0.02
N LEU A 260 -3.27 -9.48 -1.12
CA LEU A 260 -2.90 -10.08 -2.42
C LEU A 260 -1.55 -10.80 -2.32
N VAL A 261 -0.53 -10.08 -1.85
CA VAL A 261 0.82 -10.64 -1.78
C VAL A 261 0.87 -11.80 -0.80
N THR A 262 0.18 -11.71 0.35
CA THR A 262 0.06 -12.81 1.30
C THR A 262 -0.53 -14.06 0.65
N ALA A 263 -1.63 -13.91 -0.07
CA ALA A 263 -2.30 -15.03 -0.73
C ALA A 263 -1.42 -15.69 -1.81
N LEU A 264 -0.65 -14.89 -2.56
CA LEU A 264 0.31 -15.39 -3.55
C LEU A 264 1.45 -16.18 -2.87
N LEU A 265 1.98 -15.68 -1.75
CA LEU A 265 3.03 -16.35 -0.98
C LEU A 265 2.56 -17.64 -0.31
N GLU A 266 1.25 -17.80 -0.10
CA GLU A 266 0.62 -19.07 0.30
C GLU A 266 0.48 -20.07 -0.86
N GLY A 267 0.86 -19.67 -2.08
CA GLY A 267 0.75 -20.51 -3.28
C GLY A 267 -0.63 -20.52 -3.92
N LYS A 268 -1.52 -19.56 -3.59
CA LYS A 268 -2.79 -19.40 -4.32
C LYS A 268 -2.52 -18.98 -5.77
N ILE A 269 -3.33 -19.50 -6.68
CA ILE A 269 -3.31 -19.01 -8.07
C ILE A 269 -3.80 -17.54 -8.09
N MET A 270 -3.37 -16.80 -9.10
CA MET A 270 -3.63 -15.36 -9.20
C MET A 270 -5.12 -14.98 -9.04
N ALA A 271 -6.03 -15.72 -9.64
CA ALA A 271 -7.46 -15.47 -9.54
C ALA A 271 -7.98 -15.58 -8.09
N ASP A 272 -7.51 -16.59 -7.35
CA ASP A 272 -7.90 -16.81 -5.95
C ASP A 272 -7.24 -15.77 -5.04
N ALA A 273 -5.99 -15.39 -5.32
CA ALA A 273 -5.29 -14.34 -4.58
C ALA A 273 -5.99 -12.97 -4.75
N VAL A 274 -6.40 -12.62 -5.98
CA VAL A 274 -7.18 -11.41 -6.24
C VAL A 274 -8.55 -11.47 -5.54
N ARG A 275 -9.24 -12.61 -5.55
CA ARG A 275 -10.52 -12.78 -4.84
C ARG A 275 -10.34 -12.60 -3.32
N PHE A 276 -9.28 -13.18 -2.75
CA PHE A 276 -8.93 -13.00 -1.33
C PHE A 276 -8.64 -11.52 -1.00
N ALA A 277 -7.85 -10.85 -1.82
CA ALA A 277 -7.54 -9.43 -1.66
C ALA A 277 -8.80 -8.53 -1.77
N HIS A 278 -9.71 -8.85 -2.71
CA HIS A 278 -10.99 -8.17 -2.81
C HIS A 278 -11.86 -8.34 -1.56
N ALA A 279 -11.88 -9.54 -0.97
CA ALA A 279 -12.63 -9.80 0.26
C ALA A 279 -12.08 -8.96 1.41
N ALA A 280 -10.75 -8.91 1.57
CA ALA A 280 -10.11 -8.07 2.58
C ALA A 280 -10.44 -6.58 2.38
N ALA A 281 -10.31 -6.06 1.16
CA ALA A 281 -10.63 -4.68 0.85
C ALA A 281 -12.13 -4.37 1.02
N ALA A 282 -13.02 -5.30 0.64
CA ALA A 282 -14.47 -5.16 0.83
C ALA A 282 -14.85 -5.05 2.32
N ILE A 283 -14.23 -5.85 3.18
CA ILE A 283 -14.44 -5.73 4.62
C ILE A 283 -13.91 -4.38 5.12
N ALA A 284 -12.71 -3.99 4.72
CA ALA A 284 -12.09 -2.75 5.16
C ALA A 284 -12.96 -1.53 4.84
N VAL A 285 -13.51 -1.42 3.64
CA VAL A 285 -14.34 -0.25 3.26
C VAL A 285 -15.67 -0.15 4.02
N THR A 286 -16.11 -1.19 4.71
CA THR A 286 -17.30 -1.15 5.58
C THR A 286 -17.00 -0.57 6.97
N ARG A 287 -15.76 -0.21 7.26
CA ARG A 287 -15.27 0.24 8.57
C ARG A 287 -14.55 1.58 8.45
N PRO A 288 -14.61 2.45 9.46
CA PRO A 288 -13.92 3.72 9.42
C PRO A 288 -12.41 3.58 9.68
N GLY A 289 -11.62 4.42 9.03
CA GLY A 289 -10.19 4.60 9.25
C GLY A 289 -9.30 3.65 8.45
N ALA A 290 -7.99 3.88 8.48
CA ALA A 290 -6.98 3.10 7.77
C ALA A 290 -6.71 1.74 8.45
N GLN A 291 -5.69 1.66 9.31
CA GLN A 291 -5.31 0.40 9.96
C GLN A 291 -6.41 -0.25 10.83
N PRO A 292 -7.27 0.52 11.54
CA PRO A 292 -8.38 -0.09 12.28
C PRO A 292 -9.39 -0.84 11.42
N SER A 293 -9.55 -0.47 10.14
CA SER A 293 -10.50 -1.10 9.22
C SER A 293 -10.01 -2.44 8.67
N VAL A 294 -8.70 -2.67 8.65
CA VAL A 294 -8.06 -3.86 8.05
C VAL A 294 -8.51 -5.13 8.78
N PRO A 295 -9.11 -6.10 8.08
CA PRO A 295 -9.59 -7.34 8.69
C PRO A 295 -8.45 -8.29 9.05
N TRP A 296 -8.74 -9.19 10.00
CA TRP A 296 -7.93 -10.36 10.27
C TRP A 296 -8.26 -11.51 9.32
N ARG A 297 -7.36 -12.45 9.20
CA ARG A 297 -7.46 -13.63 8.32
C ARG A 297 -8.80 -14.38 8.48
N GLU A 298 -9.19 -14.61 9.70
CA GLU A 298 -10.41 -15.36 10.03
C GLU A 298 -11.67 -14.64 9.52
N GLU A 299 -11.66 -13.32 9.51
CA GLU A 299 -12.77 -12.50 8.99
C GLU A 299 -12.84 -12.58 7.47
N ILE A 300 -11.66 -12.58 6.78
CA ILE A 300 -11.58 -12.70 5.33
C ILE A 300 -12.08 -14.09 4.89
N ASP A 301 -11.63 -15.15 5.57
CA ASP A 301 -12.03 -16.52 5.27
C ASP A 301 -13.55 -16.73 5.51
N ALA A 302 -14.09 -16.18 6.61
CA ALA A 302 -15.52 -16.23 6.90
C ALA A 302 -16.34 -15.46 5.84
N PHE A 303 -15.87 -14.28 5.41
CA PHE A 303 -16.53 -13.52 4.36
C PHE A 303 -16.57 -14.30 3.04
N LEU A 304 -15.44 -14.89 2.63
CA LEU A 304 -15.38 -15.70 1.40
C LEU A 304 -16.30 -16.91 1.44
N GLN A 305 -16.44 -17.58 2.59
CA GLN A 305 -17.39 -18.71 2.77
C GLN A 305 -18.85 -18.28 2.59
N GLN A 306 -19.21 -17.06 3.00
CA GLN A 306 -20.56 -16.52 2.85
C GLN A 306 -20.88 -16.10 1.40
N GLN A 307 -19.85 -15.80 0.60
CA GLN A 307 -20.00 -15.36 -0.79
C GLN A 307 -19.88 -16.52 -1.80
N GLY A 308 -19.63 -17.69 -1.33
CA GLY A 308 -19.61 -18.95 -2.01
C GLY A 308 -19.39 -19.55 -2.85
#